data_eb657877e46f2122990c48d742d1f7d2
#
_entry.id   eb657877e46f2122990c48d742d1f7d2
#
_cell.length_a   1.000
_cell.length_b   1.000
_cell.length_c   1.000
_cell.angle_alpha   90.00
_cell.angle_beta   90.00
_cell.angle_gamma   90.00
#
_symmetry.space_group_name_H-M   'P 1'
#
loop_
_entity.id
_entity.type
_entity.pdbx_description
1 polymer ?
#
loop_
_entity_poly.entity_id
_entity_poly.type
_entity_poly.pdbx_seq_one_letter_code
_entity_poly.pdbx_strand_id
1 'polypeptide(L)'
;MKRLISLALLLAAVCSASAQEEIRKTGLNFGPLPAVSYSSDLGFQYGALLDIYQYGDGTVYPDYLWKINVEASRYTKGNSVLHAYFDSKSLIRGLRVSADLTYLGNKTTNFYGFNGAASLFVPDLNKIVDGHGFYLMRRDDLRFELTAQGRIGSSHWGWVAGIAFNSYKTGHAVNKSLDINSDYSLYDLYVNYGIIPVEEAYGGNHLDIKLGVVFDTRDHENNPTRGTNIEAFLFGSPDFLNGKRTYRNDYLKLAIHFRQFFPLGDRVVFGAHLVFQGLLAGNAPFYSLQTIQPINRKNVITDGLGSYSTFRGTAANRLQGNSYLWANFEFRCTLAKFRWINQNWALATNPFFDMGMVVVPYRLEQMKGLGQDLKDFPVASAGGKDYFASDFYTGRTDRLHTSAGLGLHVIMNQNFNIAFEFGKSFFDGYRFGWKNNDGSGIGMRIGLNYIF
;
A
#
# COMPACT_ATOMS: atom_id res chain seq x y z
N MET A 1 5.86 -38.71 -8.35
CA MET A 1 4.75 -38.93 -9.31
C MET A 1 3.41 -39.26 -8.63
N LYS A 2 3.27 -40.34 -7.84
CA LYS A 2 1.96 -40.69 -7.22
C LYS A 2 1.31 -39.58 -6.41
N ARG A 3 2.06 -38.81 -5.61
CA ARG A 3 1.54 -37.67 -4.82
C ARG A 3 1.09 -36.47 -5.68
N LEU A 4 1.74 -36.23 -6.81
CA LEU A 4 1.35 -35.21 -7.79
C LEU A 4 0.07 -35.59 -8.54
N ILE A 5 -0.08 -36.89 -8.86
CA ILE A 5 -1.29 -37.42 -9.50
C ILE A 5 -2.46 -37.37 -8.52
N SER A 6 -2.25 -37.70 -7.24
CA SER A 6 -3.30 -37.58 -6.21
C SER A 6 -3.74 -36.14 -5.99
N LEU A 7 -2.80 -35.17 -6.02
CA LEU A 7 -3.11 -33.74 -5.92
C LEU A 7 -3.88 -33.24 -7.15
N ALA A 8 -3.49 -33.69 -8.35
CA ALA A 8 -4.19 -33.37 -9.61
C ALA A 8 -5.61 -34.00 -9.67
N LEU A 9 -5.78 -35.22 -9.16
CA LEU A 9 -7.08 -35.87 -9.05
C LEU A 9 -7.98 -35.21 -7.99
N LEU A 10 -7.42 -34.75 -6.87
CA LEU A 10 -8.15 -33.96 -5.88
C LEU A 10 -8.59 -32.60 -6.45
N LEU A 11 -7.73 -31.93 -7.20
CA LEU A 11 -8.04 -30.70 -7.93
C LEU A 11 -9.10 -30.93 -9.01
N ALA A 12 -9.01 -32.04 -9.76
CA ALA A 12 -10.01 -32.40 -10.76
C ALA A 12 -11.38 -32.75 -10.16
N ALA A 13 -11.41 -33.41 -9.00
CA ALA A 13 -12.66 -33.69 -8.28
C ALA A 13 -13.33 -32.43 -7.71
N VAL A 14 -12.54 -31.43 -7.31
CA VAL A 14 -13.05 -30.10 -6.89
C VAL A 14 -13.61 -29.32 -8.09
N CYS A 15 -13.06 -29.50 -9.29
CA CYS A 15 -13.54 -28.85 -10.52
C CYS A 15 -14.89 -29.39 -11.05
N SER A 16 -15.32 -30.57 -10.61
CA SER A 16 -16.62 -31.17 -11.01
C SER A 16 -17.80 -30.74 -10.12
N ALA A 17 -17.58 -29.89 -9.12
CA ALA A 17 -18.67 -29.33 -8.32
C ALA A 17 -19.60 -28.50 -9.21
N SER A 18 -20.80 -28.99 -9.43
CA SER A 18 -21.90 -28.35 -10.16
C SER A 18 -22.06 -26.89 -9.68
N ALA A 19 -22.49 -26.00 -10.57
CA ALA A 19 -22.86 -24.62 -10.24
C ALA A 19 -24.01 -24.65 -9.19
N GLN A 20 -23.65 -24.61 -7.91
CA GLN A 20 -24.61 -24.46 -6.84
C GLN A 20 -25.05 -22.98 -6.82
N GLU A 21 -26.35 -22.75 -6.65
CA GLU A 21 -26.89 -21.39 -6.48
C GLU A 21 -26.20 -20.66 -5.35
N GLU A 22 -25.78 -19.43 -5.61
CA GLU A 22 -25.06 -18.61 -4.64
C GLU A 22 -25.96 -18.21 -3.48
N ILE A 23 -25.50 -18.38 -2.23
CA ILE A 23 -26.26 -17.99 -1.04
C ILE A 23 -26.28 -16.47 -0.96
N ARG A 24 -27.46 -15.86 -1.02
CA ARG A 24 -27.67 -14.45 -0.75
C ARG A 24 -27.70 -14.22 0.76
N LYS A 25 -26.87 -13.29 1.25
CA LYS A 25 -26.86 -12.86 2.65
C LYS A 25 -27.89 -11.77 2.87
N THR A 26 -28.57 -11.81 4.01
CA THR A 26 -29.59 -10.84 4.45
C THR A 26 -29.31 -10.36 5.86
N GLY A 27 -29.88 -9.22 6.25
CA GLY A 27 -29.78 -8.66 7.58
C GLY A 27 -28.36 -8.33 8.01
N LEU A 28 -28.11 -8.42 9.29
CA LEU A 28 -26.83 -8.14 9.93
C LEU A 28 -25.96 -9.40 9.93
N ASN A 29 -24.74 -9.28 9.41
CA ASN A 29 -23.78 -10.37 9.36
C ASN A 29 -22.48 -9.97 10.03
N PHE A 30 -21.91 -10.86 10.84
CA PHE A 30 -20.67 -10.68 11.56
C PHE A 30 -19.60 -11.60 11.00
N GLY A 31 -18.41 -11.05 10.74
CA GLY A 31 -17.24 -11.78 10.29
C GLY A 31 -16.06 -11.58 11.24
N PRO A 32 -16.07 -12.20 12.44
CA PRO A 32 -14.89 -12.17 13.30
C PRO A 32 -13.81 -13.06 12.71
N LEU A 33 -12.60 -12.52 12.59
CA LEU A 33 -11.47 -13.20 11.98
C LEU A 33 -10.20 -12.91 12.76
N PRO A 34 -9.27 -13.87 12.86
CA PRO A 34 -7.94 -13.57 13.33
C PRO A 34 -7.24 -12.67 12.29
N ALA A 35 -6.65 -11.57 12.74
CA ALA A 35 -5.77 -10.76 11.90
C ALA A 35 -4.41 -11.46 11.83
N VAL A 36 -4.27 -12.39 10.89
CA VAL A 36 -3.05 -13.18 10.67
C VAL A 36 -2.56 -12.91 9.27
N SER A 37 -1.38 -12.35 9.15
CA SER A 37 -0.71 -12.13 7.88
C SER A 37 0.79 -12.25 8.01
N TYR A 38 1.49 -12.17 6.90
CA TYR A 38 2.94 -12.11 6.85
C TYR A 38 3.37 -11.15 5.76
N SER A 39 4.39 -10.36 6.06
CA SER A 39 5.08 -9.53 5.09
C SER A 39 6.58 -9.64 5.32
N SER A 40 7.36 -9.70 4.25
CA SER A 40 8.82 -9.69 4.35
C SER A 40 9.34 -8.44 5.08
N ASP A 41 8.64 -7.31 4.93
CA ASP A 41 9.02 -6.03 5.53
C ASP A 41 8.63 -5.94 7.02
N LEU A 42 7.43 -6.42 7.40
CA LEU A 42 6.84 -6.23 8.74
C LEU A 42 6.92 -7.48 9.62
N GLY A 43 7.17 -8.65 9.03
CA GLY A 43 7.15 -9.94 9.70
C GLY A 43 5.74 -10.51 9.82
N PHE A 44 5.53 -11.37 10.83
CA PHE A 44 4.24 -12.01 11.09
C PHE A 44 3.30 -11.07 11.85
N GLN A 45 2.06 -10.94 11.33
CA GLN A 45 0.98 -10.20 11.97
C GLN A 45 0.11 -11.13 12.81
N TYR A 46 -0.29 -10.65 13.98
CA TYR A 46 -1.23 -11.33 14.86
C TYR A 46 -2.17 -10.31 15.52
N GLY A 47 -3.44 -10.67 15.65
CA GLY A 47 -4.46 -9.79 16.20
C GLY A 47 -5.86 -10.28 15.92
N ALA A 48 -6.81 -9.36 15.96
CA ALA A 48 -8.21 -9.61 15.66
C ALA A 48 -8.77 -8.56 14.71
N LEU A 49 -9.68 -9.00 13.87
CA LEU A 49 -10.40 -8.19 12.91
C LEU A 49 -11.89 -8.59 12.98
N LEU A 50 -12.77 -7.62 12.94
CA LEU A 50 -14.21 -7.80 12.89
C LEU A 50 -14.80 -7.00 11.73
N ASP A 51 -15.40 -7.70 10.79
CA ASP A 51 -16.26 -7.11 9.77
C ASP A 51 -17.73 -7.27 10.14
N ILE A 52 -18.49 -6.19 10.06
CA ILE A 52 -19.94 -6.18 10.25
C ILE A 52 -20.57 -5.62 8.98
N TYR A 53 -21.47 -6.39 8.39
CA TYR A 53 -22.19 -6.01 7.17
C TYR A 53 -23.69 -5.97 7.40
N GLN A 54 -24.37 -4.96 6.86
CA GLN A 54 -25.82 -4.92 6.78
C GLN A 54 -26.26 -5.06 5.32
N TYR A 55 -26.95 -6.12 5.01
CA TYR A 55 -27.44 -6.44 3.66
C TYR A 55 -28.93 -6.12 3.45
N GLY A 56 -29.67 -5.71 4.50
CA GLY A 56 -31.11 -5.50 4.42
C GLY A 56 -31.86 -6.79 4.07
N ASP A 57 -32.70 -6.72 3.07
CA ASP A 57 -33.44 -7.87 2.53
C ASP A 57 -32.60 -8.79 1.59
N GLY A 58 -31.35 -8.44 1.35
CA GLY A 58 -30.41 -9.17 0.49
C GLY A 58 -30.46 -8.77 -0.98
N THR A 59 -31.29 -7.83 -1.38
CA THR A 59 -31.36 -7.35 -2.78
C THR A 59 -30.08 -6.67 -3.23
N VAL A 60 -29.34 -6.09 -2.31
CA VAL A 60 -28.05 -5.41 -2.57
C VAL A 60 -26.86 -6.37 -2.61
N TYR A 61 -27.00 -7.63 -2.15
CA TYR A 61 -25.90 -8.59 -2.11
C TYR A 61 -25.31 -8.88 -3.52
N PRO A 62 -23.96 -8.92 -3.67
CA PRO A 62 -22.89 -8.95 -2.66
C PRO A 62 -22.48 -7.58 -2.11
N ASP A 63 -23.03 -6.48 -2.60
CA ASP A 63 -22.91 -5.15 -2.00
C ASP A 63 -23.62 -5.08 -0.63
N TYR A 64 -23.48 -3.99 0.09
CA TYR A 64 -24.07 -3.77 1.42
C TYR A 64 -24.71 -2.38 1.53
N LEU A 65 -25.62 -2.21 2.47
CA LEU A 65 -26.17 -0.91 2.85
C LEU A 65 -25.15 -0.10 3.66
N TRP A 66 -24.53 -0.77 4.63
CA TRP A 66 -23.40 -0.24 5.38
C TRP A 66 -22.51 -1.37 5.91
N LYS A 67 -21.27 -1.02 6.21
CA LYS A 67 -20.32 -1.91 6.88
C LYS A 67 -19.49 -1.17 7.91
N ILE A 68 -19.00 -1.93 8.89
CA ILE A 68 -17.98 -1.53 9.84
C ILE A 68 -16.86 -2.57 9.77
N ASN A 69 -15.62 -2.10 9.74
CA ASN A 69 -14.43 -2.92 9.92
C ASN A 69 -13.65 -2.39 11.12
N VAL A 70 -13.26 -3.27 12.04
CA VAL A 70 -12.41 -2.92 13.18
C VAL A 70 -11.25 -3.90 13.21
N GLU A 71 -10.03 -3.41 13.33
CA GLU A 71 -8.82 -4.22 13.45
C GLU A 71 -7.94 -3.72 14.59
N ALA A 72 -7.42 -4.67 15.38
CA ALA A 72 -6.36 -4.46 16.35
C ALA A 72 -5.31 -5.56 16.17
N SER A 73 -4.12 -5.18 15.71
CA SER A 73 -3.08 -6.14 15.38
C SER A 73 -1.66 -5.61 15.63
N ARG A 74 -0.71 -6.54 15.68
CA ARG A 74 0.73 -6.25 15.80
C ARG A 74 1.53 -7.12 14.85
N TYR A 75 2.69 -6.60 14.45
CA TYR A 75 3.70 -7.32 13.69
C TYR A 75 4.90 -7.67 14.56
N THR A 76 5.53 -8.79 14.27
CA THR A 76 6.71 -9.26 15.03
C THR A 76 7.91 -8.31 14.94
N LYS A 77 7.99 -7.49 13.90
CA LYS A 77 9.01 -6.43 13.77
C LYS A 77 8.63 -5.13 14.51
N GLY A 78 7.62 -5.16 15.39
CA GLY A 78 7.32 -4.08 16.34
C GLY A 78 6.31 -3.04 15.87
N ASN A 79 5.69 -3.23 14.72
CA ASN A 79 4.66 -2.37 14.20
C ASN A 79 3.27 -2.78 14.74
N SER A 80 2.36 -1.83 14.87
CA SER A 80 0.99 -2.05 15.35
C SER A 80 -0.02 -1.32 14.47
N VAL A 81 -1.21 -1.92 14.37
CA VAL A 81 -2.36 -1.37 13.63
C VAL A 81 -3.56 -1.31 14.56
N LEU A 82 -4.16 -0.14 14.70
CA LEU A 82 -5.50 0.04 15.22
C LEU A 82 -6.31 0.76 14.14
N HIS A 83 -7.37 0.13 13.68
CA HIS A 83 -8.16 0.62 12.56
C HIS A 83 -9.64 0.48 12.84
N ALA A 84 -10.42 1.50 12.55
CA ALA A 84 -11.87 1.46 12.51
C ALA A 84 -12.34 2.17 11.24
N TYR A 85 -13.11 1.47 10.41
CA TYR A 85 -13.62 1.98 9.16
C TYR A 85 -15.13 1.77 9.09
N PHE A 86 -15.86 2.83 8.78
CA PHE A 86 -17.28 2.82 8.48
C PHE A 86 -17.50 3.21 7.03
N ASP A 87 -18.42 2.53 6.35
CA ASP A 87 -18.83 2.86 5.00
C ASP A 87 -20.32 2.59 4.80
N SER A 88 -21.05 3.57 4.32
CA SER A 88 -22.50 3.46 4.12
C SER A 88 -22.93 4.10 2.80
N LYS A 89 -23.71 3.35 2.04
CA LYS A 89 -24.42 3.79 0.83
C LYS A 89 -25.87 4.18 1.14
N SER A 90 -26.32 4.07 2.40
CA SER A 90 -27.71 4.25 2.83
C SER A 90 -27.94 5.24 3.96
N LEU A 91 -26.87 5.69 4.66
CA LEU A 91 -26.98 6.62 5.79
C LEU A 91 -27.63 7.96 5.39
N ILE A 92 -27.23 8.48 4.24
CA ILE A 92 -27.81 9.68 3.64
C ILE A 92 -28.24 9.31 2.21
N ARG A 93 -29.49 9.56 1.90
CA ARG A 93 -30.06 9.23 0.58
C ARG A 93 -29.26 9.87 -0.55
N GLY A 94 -28.78 9.04 -1.48
CA GLY A 94 -28.01 9.48 -2.65
C GLY A 94 -26.54 9.77 -2.39
N LEU A 95 -26.07 9.60 -1.15
CA LEU A 95 -24.68 9.76 -0.77
C LEU A 95 -24.08 8.46 -0.23
N ARG A 96 -22.84 8.21 -0.58
CA ARG A 96 -21.97 7.29 0.14
C ARG A 96 -21.15 8.09 1.12
N VAL A 97 -21.15 7.69 2.38
CA VAL A 97 -20.36 8.32 3.45
C VAL A 97 -19.42 7.29 4.03
N SER A 98 -18.15 7.64 4.16
CA SER A 98 -17.17 6.80 4.84
C SER A 98 -16.41 7.58 5.91
N ALA A 99 -16.06 6.90 6.98
CA ALA A 99 -15.22 7.40 8.07
C ALA A 99 -14.09 6.40 8.33
N ASP A 100 -12.88 6.89 8.47
CA ASP A 100 -11.68 6.12 8.77
C ASP A 100 -10.99 6.69 10.01
N LEU A 101 -10.67 5.83 10.97
CA LEU A 101 -9.81 6.15 12.09
C LEU A 101 -8.70 5.11 12.14
N THR A 102 -7.48 5.54 11.91
CA THR A 102 -6.33 4.66 11.83
C THR A 102 -5.20 5.16 12.71
N TYR A 103 -4.60 4.25 13.47
CA TYR A 103 -3.31 4.46 14.12
C TYR A 103 -2.33 3.36 13.69
N LEU A 104 -1.23 3.77 13.05
CA LEU A 104 -0.10 2.93 12.69
C LEU A 104 1.07 3.28 13.58
N GLY A 105 1.42 2.38 14.50
CA GLY A 105 2.61 2.52 15.34
C GLY A 105 3.81 1.86 14.66
N ASN A 106 4.48 2.57 13.76
CA ASN A 106 5.60 2.06 12.96
C ASN A 106 6.93 2.45 13.59
N LYS A 107 7.35 1.72 14.63
CA LYS A 107 8.60 1.96 15.37
C LYS A 107 9.85 1.66 14.56
N THR A 108 9.74 0.72 13.62
CA THR A 108 10.79 0.31 12.70
C THR A 108 10.19 0.14 11.32
N THR A 109 10.31 1.14 10.48
CA THR A 109 9.89 1.09 9.07
C THR A 109 11.08 1.27 8.16
N ASN A 110 11.04 0.67 6.98
CA ASN A 110 12.12 0.78 6.01
C ASN A 110 12.23 2.21 5.48
N PHE A 111 13.46 2.71 5.41
CA PHE A 111 13.82 3.97 4.80
C PHE A 111 15.07 3.80 3.94
N TYR A 112 14.88 3.74 2.63
CA TYR A 112 15.96 3.52 1.65
C TYR A 112 16.43 4.82 0.98
N GLY A 113 16.04 5.97 1.53
CA GLY A 113 16.26 7.28 0.93
C GLY A 113 15.19 7.62 -0.12
N PHE A 114 15.46 8.66 -0.90
CA PHE A 114 14.52 9.21 -1.87
C PHE A 114 14.92 8.89 -3.31
N ASN A 115 13.97 9.11 -4.25
CA ASN A 115 14.18 9.12 -5.69
C ASN A 115 14.54 7.76 -6.29
N GLY A 116 14.01 6.67 -5.72
CA GLY A 116 14.08 5.34 -6.30
C GLY A 116 15.52 4.85 -6.51
N ALA A 117 15.88 4.55 -7.75
CA ALA A 117 17.21 4.05 -8.10
C ALA A 117 18.33 5.09 -7.95
N ALA A 118 18.01 6.38 -7.70
CA ALA A 118 19.01 7.37 -7.30
C ALA A 118 19.63 7.05 -5.92
N SER A 119 18.83 6.42 -5.03
CA SER A 119 19.29 5.91 -3.74
C SER A 119 19.65 4.44 -3.87
N LEU A 120 20.94 4.12 -3.75
CA LEU A 120 21.44 2.75 -3.85
C LEU A 120 21.23 1.99 -2.54
N PHE A 121 20.96 0.70 -2.67
CA PHE A 121 20.88 -0.21 -1.54
C PHE A 121 22.21 -0.94 -1.36
N VAL A 122 22.74 -0.91 -0.14
CA VAL A 122 23.96 -1.64 0.25
C VAL A 122 23.56 -2.81 1.14
N PRO A 123 23.63 -4.07 0.64
CA PRO A 123 23.14 -5.25 1.36
C PRO A 123 23.80 -5.45 2.73
N ASP A 124 25.08 -5.14 2.85
CA ASP A 124 25.84 -5.34 4.10
C ASP A 124 25.32 -4.46 5.25
N LEU A 125 24.74 -3.29 4.93
CA LEU A 125 24.16 -2.36 5.90
C LEU A 125 22.70 -2.68 6.27
N ASN A 126 22.09 -3.68 5.62
CA ASN A 126 20.71 -4.07 5.92
C ASN A 126 20.58 -4.96 7.17
N LYS A 127 21.68 -5.25 7.84
CA LYS A 127 21.70 -6.02 9.08
C LYS A 127 21.59 -5.10 10.27
N ILE A 128 20.88 -5.55 11.31
CA ILE A 128 20.92 -4.90 12.61
C ILE A 128 22.22 -5.34 13.28
N VAL A 129 23.09 -4.38 13.60
CA VAL A 129 24.36 -4.59 14.28
C VAL A 129 24.38 -3.70 15.51
N ASP A 130 24.64 -4.27 16.67
CA ASP A 130 24.72 -3.58 17.96
C ASP A 130 23.52 -2.65 18.24
N GLY A 131 22.32 -3.10 17.86
CA GLY A 131 21.09 -2.32 18.01
C GLY A 131 20.84 -1.25 16.92
N HIS A 132 21.74 -1.10 15.95
CA HIS A 132 21.59 -0.13 14.87
C HIS A 132 21.09 -0.78 13.58
N GLY A 133 20.03 -0.19 12.99
CA GLY A 133 19.49 -0.57 11.69
C GLY A 133 19.62 0.60 10.71
N PHE A 134 20.61 0.56 9.82
CA PHE A 134 20.92 1.66 8.91
C PHE A 134 19.75 2.11 8.03
N TYR A 135 18.96 1.17 7.52
CA TYR A 135 17.78 1.43 6.69
C TYR A 135 16.47 1.48 7.47
N LEU A 136 16.50 1.79 8.76
CA LEU A 136 15.31 1.87 9.60
C LEU A 136 15.07 3.29 10.11
N MET A 137 13.79 3.66 10.19
CA MET A 137 13.32 4.87 10.87
C MET A 137 12.00 4.58 11.60
N ARG A 138 11.61 5.48 12.49
CA ARG A 138 10.27 5.51 13.08
C ARG A 138 9.35 6.39 12.25
N ARG A 139 8.11 5.95 12.01
CA ARG A 139 7.05 6.77 11.44
C ARG A 139 5.69 6.28 11.94
N ASP A 140 5.23 6.85 13.05
CA ASP A 140 3.86 6.64 13.51
C ASP A 140 2.92 7.55 12.72
N ASP A 141 1.70 7.09 12.47
CA ASP A 141 0.66 7.82 11.72
C ASP A 141 -0.69 7.65 12.44
N LEU A 142 -1.27 8.76 12.89
CA LEU A 142 -2.65 8.83 13.36
C LEU A 142 -3.46 9.60 12.32
N ARG A 143 -4.50 8.97 11.79
CA ARG A 143 -5.37 9.54 10.77
C ARG A 143 -6.83 9.44 11.17
N PHE A 144 -7.55 10.53 10.94
CA PHE A 144 -9.01 10.54 10.93
C PHE A 144 -9.47 11.15 9.61
N GLU A 145 -10.27 10.43 8.83
CA GLU A 145 -10.76 10.90 7.53
C GLU A 145 -12.27 10.69 7.42
N LEU A 146 -12.96 11.72 6.91
CA LEU A 146 -14.36 11.67 6.50
C LEU A 146 -14.44 11.93 5.00
N THR A 147 -15.18 11.09 4.28
CA THR A 147 -15.37 11.23 2.84
C THR A 147 -16.86 11.07 2.49
N ALA A 148 -17.34 11.95 1.63
CA ALA A 148 -18.66 11.85 1.02
C ALA A 148 -18.52 11.73 -0.49
N GLN A 149 -19.36 10.89 -1.10
CA GLN A 149 -19.46 10.70 -2.54
C GLN A 149 -20.92 10.78 -2.96
N GLY A 150 -21.20 11.42 -4.10
CA GLY A 150 -22.53 11.51 -4.67
C GLY A 150 -22.51 11.35 -6.18
N ARG A 151 -23.64 10.94 -6.77
CA ARG A 151 -23.78 10.86 -8.22
C ARG A 151 -23.95 12.23 -8.86
N ILE A 152 -23.47 12.36 -10.10
CA ILE A 152 -23.71 13.54 -10.95
C ILE A 152 -24.81 13.17 -11.94
N GLY A 153 -26.03 13.61 -11.62
CA GLY A 153 -27.23 13.26 -12.40
C GLY A 153 -27.49 11.75 -12.40
N SER A 154 -27.94 11.22 -13.54
CA SER A 154 -28.15 9.79 -13.77
C SER A 154 -26.95 9.07 -14.39
N SER A 155 -25.82 9.74 -14.49
CA SER A 155 -24.61 9.21 -15.14
C SER A 155 -23.85 8.25 -14.25
N HIS A 156 -22.83 7.58 -14.80
CA HIS A 156 -21.84 6.79 -14.05
C HIS A 156 -20.77 7.66 -13.36
N TRP A 157 -20.84 8.98 -13.54
CA TRP A 157 -19.98 9.94 -12.88
C TRP A 157 -20.49 10.27 -11.49
N GLY A 158 -19.56 10.45 -10.57
CA GLY A 158 -19.80 10.94 -9.22
C GLY A 158 -18.77 12.00 -8.85
N TRP A 159 -19.08 12.74 -7.80
CA TRP A 159 -18.15 13.63 -7.11
C TRP A 159 -17.70 13.01 -5.79
N VAL A 160 -16.55 13.43 -5.31
CA VAL A 160 -16.03 13.08 -3.99
C VAL A 160 -15.52 14.33 -3.29
N ALA A 161 -15.83 14.43 -2.00
CA ALA A 161 -15.29 15.44 -1.12
C ALA A 161 -14.90 14.80 0.21
N GLY A 162 -13.81 15.24 0.81
CA GLY A 162 -13.35 14.71 2.08
C GLY A 162 -12.47 15.68 2.84
N ILE A 163 -12.32 15.38 4.13
CA ILE A 163 -11.43 16.07 5.05
C ILE A 163 -10.69 15.02 5.86
N ALA A 164 -9.40 15.21 6.06
CA ALA A 164 -8.58 14.29 6.85
C ALA A 164 -7.66 15.04 7.80
N PHE A 165 -7.64 14.63 9.06
CA PHE A 165 -6.59 15.00 10.00
C PHE A 165 -5.54 13.90 10.02
N ASN A 166 -4.28 14.27 9.79
CA ASN A 166 -3.12 13.38 9.85
C ASN A 166 -2.13 13.92 10.88
N SER A 167 -1.64 13.03 11.76
CA SER A 167 -0.59 13.34 12.73
C SER A 167 0.53 12.33 12.57
N TYR A 168 1.68 12.81 12.13
CA TYR A 168 2.87 12.00 11.92
C TYR A 168 3.87 12.24 13.05
N LYS A 169 4.48 11.14 13.53
CA LYS A 169 5.63 11.21 14.43
C LYS A 169 6.77 10.40 13.83
N THR A 170 7.84 11.10 13.46
CA THR A 170 9.04 10.50 12.85
C THR A 170 10.25 10.61 13.78
N GLY A 171 11.32 9.92 13.47
CA GLY A 171 12.56 9.91 14.24
C GLY A 171 13.37 8.66 13.98
N HIS A 172 14.41 8.47 14.77
CA HIS A 172 15.17 7.22 14.70
C HIS A 172 14.34 6.01 15.11
N ALA A 173 14.72 4.85 14.57
CA ALA A 173 14.08 3.59 14.91
C ALA A 173 14.39 3.21 16.36
N VAL A 174 13.34 2.99 17.15
CA VAL A 174 13.47 2.50 18.54
C VAL A 174 12.52 1.32 18.73
N ASN A 175 13.05 0.15 19.00
CA ASN A 175 12.26 -1.05 19.26
C ASN A 175 12.90 -1.90 20.35
N LYS A 176 12.41 -1.78 21.58
CA LYS A 176 12.90 -2.53 22.73
C LYS A 176 12.80 -4.05 22.57
N SER A 177 11.80 -4.54 21.82
CA SER A 177 11.60 -5.99 21.63
C SER A 177 12.62 -6.61 20.67
N LEU A 178 13.23 -5.80 19.81
CA LEU A 178 14.28 -6.21 18.87
C LEU A 178 15.64 -5.65 19.25
N ASP A 179 15.73 -5.02 20.43
CA ASP A 179 16.92 -4.34 20.92
C ASP A 179 17.47 -3.32 19.90
N ILE A 180 16.57 -2.53 19.30
CA ILE A 180 16.92 -1.49 18.34
C ILE A 180 16.82 -0.13 19.02
N ASN A 181 17.90 0.63 18.98
CA ASN A 181 18.00 2.05 19.29
C ASN A 181 18.97 2.68 18.27
N SER A 182 18.44 2.92 17.07
CA SER A 182 19.25 3.31 15.91
C SER A 182 19.32 4.84 15.83
N ASP A 183 20.32 5.44 16.46
CA ASP A 183 20.69 6.84 16.32
C ASP A 183 21.69 7.09 15.18
N TYR A 184 22.05 6.03 14.47
CA TYR A 184 22.93 6.04 13.30
C TYR A 184 22.28 5.30 12.14
N SER A 185 21.50 6.04 11.35
CA SER A 185 20.75 5.51 10.22
C SER A 185 20.84 6.44 9.02
N LEU A 186 20.39 5.96 7.84
CA LEU A 186 20.27 6.80 6.65
C LEU A 186 19.31 7.99 6.89
N TYR A 187 18.28 7.79 7.73
CA TYR A 187 17.40 8.87 8.14
C TYR A 187 18.15 9.96 8.91
N ASP A 188 18.95 9.58 9.91
CA ASP A 188 19.73 10.52 10.72
C ASP A 188 20.76 11.26 9.85
N LEU A 189 21.41 10.55 8.93
CA LEU A 189 22.31 11.16 7.95
C LEU A 189 21.58 12.23 7.13
N TYR A 190 20.37 11.94 6.64
CA TYR A 190 19.61 12.89 5.83
C TYR A 190 19.12 14.10 6.62
N VAL A 191 18.81 13.95 7.90
CA VAL A 191 18.51 15.07 8.81
C VAL A 191 19.75 15.92 9.07
N ASN A 192 20.87 15.29 9.42
CA ASN A 192 22.12 15.98 9.75
C ASN A 192 22.68 16.80 8.59
N TYR A 193 22.44 16.37 7.35
CA TYR A 193 22.88 17.07 6.13
C TYR A 193 21.77 17.90 5.46
N GLY A 194 20.64 18.11 6.14
CA GLY A 194 19.59 19.01 5.68
C GLY A 194 18.81 18.52 4.44
N ILE A 195 18.95 17.25 4.02
CA ILE A 195 18.09 16.65 3.00
C ILE A 195 16.67 16.53 3.55
N ILE A 196 16.53 16.10 4.80
CA ILE A 196 15.32 16.23 5.58
C ILE A 196 15.47 17.49 6.45
N PRO A 197 14.61 18.50 6.28
CA PRO A 197 14.66 19.70 7.13
C PRO A 197 14.45 19.35 8.59
N VAL A 198 15.14 20.02 9.48
CA VAL A 198 15.01 19.80 10.93
C VAL A 198 13.59 20.05 11.42
N GLU A 199 12.85 20.95 10.77
CA GLU A 199 11.45 21.26 11.06
C GLU A 199 10.50 20.11 10.72
N GLU A 200 10.89 19.22 9.83
CA GLU A 200 10.15 18.03 9.43
C GLU A 200 10.61 16.77 10.17
N ALA A 201 11.81 16.78 10.74
CA ALA A 201 12.48 15.58 11.25
C ALA A 201 11.65 14.80 12.30
N TYR A 202 10.83 15.49 13.07
CA TYR A 202 10.03 14.87 14.12
C TYR A 202 8.55 14.65 13.73
N GLY A 203 8.21 14.90 12.46
CA GLY A 203 6.85 14.79 11.94
C GLY A 203 6.05 16.09 12.04
N GLY A 204 4.74 15.98 11.99
CA GLY A 204 3.84 17.13 12.05
C GLY A 204 2.37 16.76 11.90
N ASN A 205 1.50 17.76 12.08
CA ASN A 205 0.06 17.60 11.94
C ASN A 205 -0.42 18.32 10.68
N HIS A 206 -1.35 17.71 9.96
CA HIS A 206 -1.94 18.24 8.75
C HIS A 206 -3.44 18.07 8.75
N LEU A 207 -4.14 19.09 8.31
CA LEU A 207 -5.56 19.03 7.95
C LEU A 207 -5.64 19.07 6.42
N ASP A 208 -6.01 17.96 5.80
CA ASP A 208 -6.08 17.80 4.36
C ASP A 208 -7.52 17.93 3.88
N ILE A 209 -7.69 18.53 2.71
CA ILE A 209 -8.95 18.54 1.96
C ILE A 209 -8.77 17.65 0.73
N LYS A 210 -9.81 16.89 0.38
CA LYS A 210 -9.88 16.05 -0.81
C LYS A 210 -11.12 16.43 -1.62
N LEU A 211 -10.95 16.68 -2.92
CA LEU A 211 -12.03 16.98 -3.87
C LEU A 211 -11.75 16.30 -5.20
N GLY A 212 -12.76 15.70 -5.80
CA GLY A 212 -12.55 15.03 -7.08
C GLY A 212 -13.81 14.45 -7.70
N VAL A 213 -13.56 13.61 -8.70
CA VAL A 213 -14.58 12.90 -9.47
C VAL A 213 -14.26 11.43 -9.56
N VAL A 214 -15.31 10.63 -9.70
CA VAL A 214 -15.24 9.19 -9.89
C VAL A 214 -16.13 8.77 -11.05
N PHE A 215 -15.66 7.87 -11.88
CA PHE A 215 -16.44 7.15 -12.90
C PHE A 215 -16.39 5.68 -12.58
N ASP A 216 -17.52 4.99 -12.47
CA ASP A 216 -17.56 3.59 -12.10
C ASP A 216 -18.65 2.83 -12.86
N THR A 217 -18.22 1.86 -13.65
CA THR A 217 -19.07 0.92 -14.40
C THR A 217 -18.77 -0.52 -14.06
N ARG A 218 -17.99 -0.78 -13.00
CA ARG A 218 -17.67 -2.13 -12.55
C ARG A 218 -18.94 -2.87 -12.14
N ASP A 219 -18.98 -4.15 -12.43
CA ASP A 219 -20.06 -5.04 -11.98
C ASP A 219 -20.03 -5.26 -10.45
N HIS A 220 -18.84 -5.34 -9.86
CA HIS A 220 -18.63 -5.50 -8.42
C HIS A 220 -17.46 -4.62 -7.93
N GLU A 221 -17.58 -4.05 -6.73
CA GLU A 221 -16.56 -3.18 -6.19
C GLU A 221 -15.33 -3.96 -5.69
N ASN A 222 -15.55 -5.09 -5.00
CA ASN A 222 -14.48 -5.83 -4.33
C ASN A 222 -13.79 -6.86 -5.21
N ASN A 223 -14.52 -7.45 -6.16
CA ASN A 223 -14.00 -8.47 -7.06
C ASN A 223 -14.61 -8.27 -8.47
N PRO A 224 -14.24 -7.17 -9.14
CA PRO A 224 -14.78 -6.86 -10.46
C PRO A 224 -14.35 -7.88 -11.50
N THR A 225 -15.30 -8.25 -12.38
CA THR A 225 -15.01 -9.09 -13.53
C THR A 225 -15.02 -8.32 -14.84
N ARG A 226 -15.66 -7.16 -14.88
CA ARG A 226 -15.75 -6.27 -16.04
C ARG A 226 -16.00 -4.84 -15.63
N GLY A 227 -15.72 -3.92 -16.54
CA GLY A 227 -16.01 -2.49 -16.38
C GLY A 227 -14.78 -1.65 -16.07
N THR A 228 -15.02 -0.37 -15.93
CA THR A 228 -14.01 0.69 -15.74
C THR A 228 -14.26 1.42 -14.44
N ASN A 229 -13.20 1.73 -13.73
CA ASN A 229 -13.24 2.67 -12.61
C ASN A 229 -12.14 3.72 -12.80
N ILE A 230 -12.53 4.99 -12.80
CA ILE A 230 -11.62 6.13 -12.85
C ILE A 230 -11.84 6.96 -11.58
N GLU A 231 -10.79 7.23 -10.87
CA GLU A 231 -10.78 8.14 -9.72
C GLU A 231 -9.77 9.26 -10.02
N ALA A 232 -10.21 10.51 -9.98
CA ALA A 232 -9.32 11.65 -10.16
C ALA A 232 -9.66 12.70 -9.10
N PHE A 233 -8.70 13.01 -8.23
CA PHE A 233 -8.94 13.94 -7.13
C PHE A 233 -7.68 14.71 -6.74
N LEU A 234 -7.93 15.93 -6.35
CA LEU A 234 -6.98 16.81 -5.67
C LEU A 234 -7.07 16.56 -4.18
N PHE A 235 -5.94 16.53 -3.52
CA PHE A 235 -5.87 16.51 -2.06
C PHE A 235 -4.65 17.31 -1.59
N GLY A 236 -4.75 17.90 -0.43
CA GLY A 236 -3.65 18.69 0.09
C GLY A 236 -3.97 19.39 1.39
N SER A 237 -2.93 19.92 1.98
CA SER A 237 -2.91 20.59 3.27
C SER A 237 -2.66 22.08 3.05
N PRO A 238 -3.71 22.90 2.89
CA PRO A 238 -3.53 24.33 2.68
C PRO A 238 -3.11 25.05 3.96
N ASP A 239 -2.25 26.04 3.82
CA ASP A 239 -1.62 26.77 4.93
C ASP A 239 -2.65 27.39 5.90
N PHE A 240 -3.76 27.92 5.35
CA PHE A 240 -4.81 28.57 6.16
C PHE A 240 -5.54 27.62 7.14
N LEU A 241 -5.51 26.30 6.90
CA LEU A 241 -6.09 25.30 7.81
C LEU A 241 -5.08 24.86 8.89
N ASN A 242 -3.79 25.03 8.66
CA ASN A 242 -2.75 24.53 9.56
C ASN A 242 -2.19 25.58 10.51
N GLY A 243 -2.76 26.79 10.51
CA GLY A 243 -2.34 27.91 11.34
C GLY A 243 -1.05 28.57 10.84
N LYS A 244 -0.59 29.60 11.57
CA LYS A 244 0.68 30.27 11.26
C LYS A 244 1.85 29.36 11.67
N ARG A 245 2.62 28.90 10.69
CA ARG A 245 3.84 28.10 10.90
C ARG A 245 5.04 28.89 10.42
N THR A 246 6.14 28.77 11.14
CA THR A 246 7.42 29.35 10.75
C THR A 246 7.97 28.68 9.50
N TYR A 247 7.78 27.37 9.39
CA TYR A 247 8.14 26.56 8.22
C TYR A 247 6.91 26.19 7.41
N ARG A 248 6.92 26.52 6.12
CA ARG A 248 5.80 26.27 5.21
C ARG A 248 5.91 24.88 4.60
N ASN A 249 4.91 24.05 4.89
CA ASN A 249 4.74 22.72 4.33
C ASN A 249 3.32 22.48 3.82
N ASP A 250 2.73 23.55 3.27
CA ASP A 250 1.50 23.49 2.49
C ASP A 250 1.77 22.79 1.16
N TYR A 251 0.84 21.96 0.73
CA TYR A 251 0.96 21.22 -0.51
C TYR A 251 -0.40 20.93 -1.15
N LEU A 252 -0.35 20.77 -2.47
CA LEU A 252 -1.45 20.27 -3.28
C LEU A 252 -0.94 19.12 -4.15
N LYS A 253 -1.60 17.98 -4.08
CA LYS A 253 -1.31 16.78 -4.86
C LYS A 253 -2.50 16.41 -5.73
N LEU A 254 -2.23 15.75 -6.85
CA LEU A 254 -3.20 15.10 -7.73
C LEU A 254 -3.01 13.59 -7.63
N ALA A 255 -4.11 12.84 -7.49
CA ALA A 255 -4.13 11.40 -7.68
C ALA A 255 -5.11 11.02 -8.78
N ILE A 256 -4.67 10.16 -9.70
CA ILE A 256 -5.49 9.59 -10.77
C ILE A 256 -5.30 8.08 -10.72
N HIS A 257 -6.38 7.34 -10.55
CA HIS A 257 -6.42 5.88 -10.64
C HIS A 257 -7.32 5.51 -11.81
N PHE A 258 -6.81 4.71 -12.72
CA PHE A 258 -7.56 4.11 -13.82
C PHE A 258 -7.51 2.61 -13.66
N ARG A 259 -8.67 1.97 -13.48
CA ARG A 259 -8.82 0.52 -13.40
C ARG A 259 -9.71 0.04 -14.52
N GLN A 260 -9.27 -1.02 -15.21
CA GLN A 260 -10.03 -1.65 -16.27
C GLN A 260 -10.03 -3.16 -16.10
N PHE A 261 -11.21 -3.77 -16.28
CA PHE A 261 -11.40 -5.21 -16.16
C PHE A 261 -12.02 -5.75 -17.44
N PHE A 262 -11.40 -6.80 -17.99
CA PHE A 262 -11.81 -7.47 -19.21
C PHE A 262 -12.05 -8.95 -18.92
N PRO A 263 -13.30 -9.46 -19.04
CA PRO A 263 -13.55 -10.91 -18.98
C PRO A 263 -12.94 -11.58 -20.22
N LEU A 264 -12.09 -12.58 -20.01
CA LEU A 264 -11.51 -13.42 -21.05
C LEU A 264 -12.14 -14.82 -21.04
N GLY A 265 -13.45 -14.87 -20.87
CA GLY A 265 -14.24 -16.07 -20.66
C GLY A 265 -14.77 -16.17 -19.22
N ASP A 266 -15.36 -17.33 -18.88
CA ASP A 266 -16.12 -17.50 -17.62
C ASP A 266 -15.23 -17.57 -16.36
N ARG A 267 -13.94 -17.83 -16.52
CA ARG A 267 -13.03 -18.10 -15.40
C ARG A 267 -11.81 -17.19 -15.34
N VAL A 268 -11.60 -16.36 -16.35
CA VAL A 268 -10.42 -15.52 -16.44
C VAL A 268 -10.82 -14.07 -16.65
N VAL A 269 -10.27 -13.19 -15.83
CA VAL A 269 -10.41 -11.74 -15.94
C VAL A 269 -9.02 -11.13 -16.05
N PHE A 270 -8.78 -10.31 -17.07
CA PHE A 270 -7.61 -9.46 -17.12
C PHE A 270 -7.92 -8.13 -16.43
N GLY A 271 -7.13 -7.78 -15.42
CA GLY A 271 -7.20 -6.52 -14.70
C GLY A 271 -5.98 -5.65 -14.98
N ALA A 272 -6.21 -4.36 -15.21
CA ALA A 272 -5.18 -3.34 -15.36
C ALA A 272 -5.48 -2.17 -14.41
N HIS A 273 -4.47 -1.68 -13.72
CA HIS A 273 -4.53 -0.52 -12.85
C HIS A 273 -3.37 0.41 -13.14
N LEU A 274 -3.64 1.62 -13.59
CA LEU A 274 -2.65 2.64 -13.86
C LEU A 274 -2.88 3.79 -12.89
N VAL A 275 -1.80 4.30 -12.30
CA VAL A 275 -1.89 5.33 -11.28
C VAL A 275 -0.82 6.39 -11.49
N PHE A 276 -1.25 7.62 -11.40
CA PHE A 276 -0.40 8.78 -11.17
C PHE A 276 -0.76 9.43 -9.85
N GLN A 277 0.23 9.69 -9.01
CA GLN A 277 0.08 10.55 -7.84
C GLN A 277 1.25 11.50 -7.77
N GLY A 278 1.00 12.79 -7.68
CA GLY A 278 2.08 13.76 -7.71
C GLY A 278 1.77 15.11 -7.08
N LEU A 279 2.84 15.79 -6.69
CA LEU A 279 2.83 17.14 -6.20
C LEU A 279 2.58 18.11 -7.36
N LEU A 280 1.56 18.94 -7.24
CA LEU A 280 1.25 20.02 -8.17
C LEU A 280 1.79 21.38 -7.71
N ALA A 281 1.75 21.65 -6.41
CA ALA A 281 2.19 22.90 -5.83
C ALA A 281 2.57 22.74 -4.35
N GLY A 282 3.39 23.65 -3.85
CA GLY A 282 3.83 23.70 -2.46
C GLY A 282 4.99 22.77 -2.13
N ASN A 283 5.18 22.47 -0.84
CA ASN A 283 6.24 21.65 -0.29
C ASN A 283 5.67 20.52 0.55
N ALA A 284 5.48 19.34 -0.05
CA ALA A 284 5.04 18.18 0.71
C ALA A 284 6.17 17.73 1.67
N PRO A 285 5.90 17.61 2.98
CA PRO A 285 6.90 17.15 3.91
C PRO A 285 7.29 15.69 3.63
N PHE A 286 8.53 15.32 3.94
CA PHE A 286 9.06 14.01 3.59
C PHE A 286 8.22 12.86 4.12
N TYR A 287 7.65 12.99 5.32
CA TYR A 287 6.83 11.96 5.95
C TYR A 287 5.46 11.77 5.29
N SER A 288 5.03 12.71 4.44
CA SER A 288 3.81 12.60 3.62
C SER A 288 4.06 11.95 2.24
N LEU A 289 5.32 11.77 1.83
CA LEU A 289 5.67 11.17 0.53
C LEU A 289 5.22 9.72 0.42
N GLN A 290 5.26 8.98 1.53
CA GLN A 290 4.85 7.56 1.58
C GLN A 290 3.33 7.37 1.46
N THR A 291 2.53 8.41 1.65
CA THR A 291 1.08 8.28 1.71
C THR A 291 0.49 8.16 0.31
N ILE A 292 0.08 6.94 -0.05
CA ILE A 292 -0.69 6.67 -1.27
C ILE A 292 -2.17 6.85 -0.95
N GLN A 293 -2.83 7.70 -1.73
CA GLN A 293 -4.21 8.12 -1.52
C GLN A 293 -5.17 7.42 -2.48
N PRO A 294 -6.00 6.47 -2.04
CA PRO A 294 -7.22 6.08 -2.74
C PRO A 294 -8.39 6.98 -2.35
N ILE A 295 -9.48 6.94 -3.09
CA ILE A 295 -10.72 7.61 -2.68
C ILE A 295 -11.23 7.06 -1.36
N ASN A 296 -11.36 5.73 -1.26
CA ASN A 296 -11.80 5.05 -0.04
C ASN A 296 -10.65 4.28 0.58
N ARG A 297 -10.35 4.57 1.83
CA ARG A 297 -9.28 3.92 2.57
C ARG A 297 -9.73 2.64 3.25
N LYS A 298 -10.09 1.66 2.47
CA LYS A 298 -10.42 0.32 2.97
C LYS A 298 -9.20 -0.41 3.52
N ASN A 299 -8.02 -0.16 2.96
CA ASN A 299 -6.76 -0.76 3.37
C ASN A 299 -5.87 0.28 4.04
N VAL A 300 -5.34 -0.08 5.19
CA VAL A 300 -4.74 0.81 6.17
C VAL A 300 -3.31 1.21 5.84
N ILE A 301 -2.62 0.47 4.97
CA ILE A 301 -1.17 0.56 4.85
C ILE A 301 -0.78 1.65 3.86
N THR A 302 0.12 2.53 4.30
CA THR A 302 0.75 3.58 3.50
C THR A 302 2.23 3.26 3.38
N ASP A 303 2.66 2.71 2.25
CA ASP A 303 4.00 2.14 2.12
C ASP A 303 4.86 2.83 1.06
N GLY A 304 4.48 4.02 0.60
CA GLY A 304 5.08 4.60 -0.57
C GLY A 304 4.85 3.74 -1.81
N LEU A 305 5.63 3.93 -2.84
CA LEU A 305 5.66 3.00 -3.96
C LEU A 305 6.65 1.88 -3.64
N GLY A 306 6.12 0.68 -3.60
CA GLY A 306 6.75 -0.54 -3.11
C GLY A 306 5.77 -1.30 -2.24
N SER A 307 6.12 -2.49 -1.77
CA SER A 307 5.26 -3.42 -1.04
C SER A 307 4.11 -4.02 -1.86
N TYR A 308 3.31 -4.83 -1.19
CA TYR A 308 2.21 -5.57 -1.80
C TYR A 308 0.92 -4.76 -1.96
N SER A 309 0.88 -3.54 -1.47
CA SER A 309 -0.29 -2.66 -1.60
C SER A 309 -0.24 -1.79 -2.86
N THR A 310 0.94 -1.62 -3.45
CA THR A 310 1.14 -0.75 -4.62
C THR A 310 1.96 -1.40 -5.72
N PHE A 311 3.16 -1.91 -5.41
CA PHE A 311 4.12 -2.44 -6.36
C PHE A 311 4.75 -3.73 -5.78
N ARG A 312 4.16 -4.87 -6.11
CA ARG A 312 4.50 -6.18 -5.54
C ARG A 312 5.90 -6.62 -5.92
N GLY A 313 6.58 -7.35 -5.01
CA GLY A 313 7.94 -7.83 -5.22
C GLY A 313 9.04 -6.77 -5.08
N THR A 314 8.69 -5.54 -4.74
CA THR A 314 9.61 -4.47 -4.37
C THR A 314 9.46 -4.17 -2.88
N ALA A 315 10.55 -3.86 -2.18
CA ALA A 315 10.51 -3.58 -0.75
C ALA A 315 9.63 -2.37 -0.43
N ALA A 316 8.95 -2.40 0.72
CA ALA A 316 8.12 -1.29 1.19
C ALA A 316 8.96 -0.01 1.30
N ASN A 317 8.40 1.12 0.88
CA ASN A 317 9.04 2.43 0.88
C ASN A 317 10.32 2.53 0.02
N ARG A 318 10.53 1.61 -0.92
CA ARG A 318 11.72 1.62 -1.78
C ARG A 318 11.74 2.81 -2.73
N LEU A 319 10.58 3.22 -3.23
CA LEU A 319 10.45 4.31 -4.18
C LEU A 319 9.69 5.47 -3.52
N GLN A 320 10.42 6.51 -3.13
CA GLN A 320 9.87 7.72 -2.52
C GLN A 320 10.28 8.96 -3.31
N GLY A 321 9.34 9.86 -3.55
CA GLY A 321 9.57 11.11 -4.26
C GLY A 321 8.32 11.99 -4.26
N ASN A 322 8.38 13.13 -4.95
CA ASN A 322 7.26 14.06 -5.05
C ASN A 322 6.13 13.54 -5.94
N SER A 323 6.45 12.74 -6.96
CA SER A 323 5.44 12.20 -7.86
C SER A 323 5.80 10.79 -8.30
N TYR A 324 4.78 9.97 -8.46
CA TYR A 324 4.84 8.55 -8.83
C TYR A 324 4.01 8.27 -10.06
N LEU A 325 4.50 7.34 -10.87
CA LEU A 325 3.72 6.66 -11.90
C LEU A 325 3.90 5.16 -11.68
N TRP A 326 2.79 4.40 -11.64
CA TRP A 326 2.88 2.94 -11.58
C TRP A 326 1.71 2.27 -12.26
N ALA A 327 1.90 1.01 -12.61
CA ALA A 327 0.88 0.17 -13.20
C ALA A 327 0.97 -1.25 -12.65
N ASN A 328 -0.21 -1.85 -12.48
CA ASN A 328 -0.37 -3.25 -12.09
C ASN A 328 -1.20 -3.96 -13.15
N PHE A 329 -0.76 -5.12 -13.58
CA PHE A 329 -1.46 -5.97 -14.54
C PHE A 329 -1.57 -7.37 -13.94
N GLU A 330 -2.77 -7.97 -14.01
CA GLU A 330 -2.94 -9.33 -13.52
C GLU A 330 -4.02 -10.10 -14.28
N PHE A 331 -3.83 -11.41 -14.35
CA PHE A 331 -4.86 -12.34 -14.79
C PHE A 331 -5.49 -13.01 -13.57
N ARG A 332 -6.73 -12.71 -13.26
CA ARG A 332 -7.49 -13.36 -12.20
C ARG A 332 -8.13 -14.61 -12.74
N CYS A 333 -7.59 -15.76 -12.37
CA CYS A 333 -8.03 -17.06 -12.89
C CYS A 333 -8.78 -17.82 -11.79
N THR A 334 -10.09 -17.98 -11.92
CA THR A 334 -10.88 -18.80 -11.00
C THR A 334 -10.65 -20.29 -11.29
N LEU A 335 -10.04 -20.99 -10.34
CA LEU A 335 -9.72 -22.41 -10.43
C LEU A 335 -10.93 -23.27 -10.07
N ALA A 336 -11.62 -22.94 -8.98
CA ALA A 336 -12.76 -23.67 -8.48
C ALA A 336 -13.75 -22.76 -7.74
N LYS A 337 -15.05 -23.10 -7.80
CA LYS A 337 -16.09 -22.54 -6.94
C LYS A 337 -16.79 -23.69 -6.22
N PHE A 338 -17.05 -23.55 -4.92
CA PHE A 338 -17.71 -24.56 -4.11
C PHE A 338 -18.44 -23.94 -2.93
N ARG A 339 -19.29 -24.73 -2.29
CA ARG A 339 -20.02 -24.34 -1.09
C ARG A 339 -19.55 -25.17 0.09
N TRP A 340 -19.19 -24.52 1.19
CA TRP A 340 -18.74 -25.19 2.42
C TRP A 340 -19.13 -24.37 3.63
N ILE A 341 -19.63 -25.03 4.68
CA ILE A 341 -20.09 -24.42 5.94
C ILE A 341 -21.04 -23.23 5.68
N ASN A 342 -22.06 -23.44 4.82
CA ASN A 342 -23.02 -22.41 4.45
C ASN A 342 -22.42 -21.09 3.94
N GLN A 343 -21.25 -21.16 3.30
CA GLN A 343 -20.56 -20.04 2.66
C GLN A 343 -20.23 -20.40 1.21
N ASN A 344 -20.19 -19.38 0.35
CA ASN A 344 -19.73 -19.50 -1.02
C ASN A 344 -18.22 -19.32 -1.06
N TRP A 345 -17.50 -20.27 -1.64
CA TRP A 345 -16.04 -20.26 -1.72
C TRP A 345 -15.57 -20.27 -3.16
N ALA A 346 -14.46 -19.58 -3.43
CA ALA A 346 -13.73 -19.71 -4.67
C ALA A 346 -12.22 -19.80 -4.39
N LEU A 347 -11.55 -20.62 -5.19
CA LEU A 347 -10.08 -20.64 -5.30
C LEU A 347 -9.71 -19.96 -6.60
N ALA A 348 -8.76 -19.04 -6.53
CA ALA A 348 -8.27 -18.31 -7.68
C ALA A 348 -6.74 -18.15 -7.63
N THR A 349 -6.17 -17.85 -8.78
CA THR A 349 -4.75 -17.49 -8.90
C THR A 349 -4.63 -16.22 -9.74
N ASN A 350 -3.57 -15.44 -9.48
CA ASN A 350 -3.31 -14.21 -10.22
C ASN A 350 -1.82 -14.06 -10.58
N PRO A 351 -1.36 -14.61 -11.71
CA PRO A 351 -0.09 -14.15 -12.27
C PRO A 351 -0.16 -12.64 -12.54
N PHE A 352 0.87 -11.92 -12.13
CA PHE A 352 0.91 -10.47 -12.22
C PHE A 352 2.23 -9.93 -12.73
N PHE A 353 2.16 -8.72 -13.24
CA PHE A 353 3.29 -7.89 -13.64
C PHE A 353 3.04 -6.47 -13.16
N ASP A 354 3.98 -5.92 -12.39
CA ASP A 354 3.90 -4.56 -11.88
C ASP A 354 5.09 -3.74 -12.37
N MET A 355 4.86 -2.44 -12.59
CA MET A 355 5.91 -1.50 -12.95
C MET A 355 5.67 -0.14 -12.29
N GLY A 356 6.73 0.62 -12.04
CA GLY A 356 6.59 1.94 -11.45
C GLY A 356 7.90 2.70 -11.36
N MET A 357 7.80 4.02 -11.13
CA MET A 357 8.94 4.91 -10.97
C MET A 357 8.57 6.20 -10.24
N VAL A 358 9.58 6.86 -9.70
CA VAL A 358 9.49 8.25 -9.26
C VAL A 358 9.66 9.15 -10.47
N VAL A 359 8.64 9.95 -10.79
CA VAL A 359 8.64 10.85 -11.96
C VAL A 359 9.22 12.22 -11.61
N VAL A 360 8.83 12.74 -10.43
CA VAL A 360 9.36 14.01 -9.93
C VAL A 360 10.14 13.73 -8.64
N PRO A 361 11.45 13.98 -8.63
CA PRO A 361 12.29 13.70 -7.48
C PRO A 361 11.99 14.64 -6.31
N TYR A 362 12.31 14.16 -5.11
CA TYR A 362 12.34 14.95 -3.88
C TYR A 362 13.76 15.39 -3.57
N ARG A 363 14.00 16.70 -3.46
CA ARG A 363 15.27 17.31 -3.02
C ARG A 363 16.54 16.71 -3.66
N LEU A 364 16.50 16.48 -4.97
CA LEU A 364 17.59 15.81 -5.69
C LEU A 364 18.92 16.58 -5.64
N GLU A 365 18.86 17.91 -5.67
CA GLU A 365 20.07 18.74 -5.65
C GLU A 365 20.77 18.70 -4.29
N GLN A 366 20.02 18.67 -3.18
CA GLN A 366 20.58 18.48 -1.84
C GLN A 366 21.26 17.11 -1.71
N MET A 367 20.65 16.06 -2.30
CA MET A 367 21.26 14.73 -2.34
C MET A 367 22.56 14.71 -3.17
N LYS A 368 22.64 15.46 -4.26
CA LYS A 368 23.89 15.62 -5.04
C LYS A 368 24.97 16.32 -4.22
N GLY A 369 24.61 17.36 -3.45
CA GLY A 369 25.50 18.03 -2.51
C GLY A 369 26.11 17.05 -1.51
N LEU A 370 25.29 16.23 -0.86
CA LEU A 370 25.76 15.18 0.05
C LEU A 370 26.82 14.28 -0.59
N GLY A 371 26.59 13.83 -1.82
CA GLY A 371 27.53 12.99 -2.56
C GLY A 371 28.84 13.66 -2.90
N GLN A 372 28.87 14.98 -3.02
CA GLN A 372 30.08 15.76 -3.23
C GLN A 372 30.83 16.05 -1.92
N ASP A 373 30.09 16.46 -0.88
CA ASP A 373 30.65 16.88 0.40
C ASP A 373 31.28 15.72 1.18
N LEU A 374 30.72 14.51 1.05
CA LEU A 374 31.14 13.30 1.76
C LEU A 374 31.86 12.27 0.89
N LYS A 375 32.39 12.66 -0.26
CA LYS A 375 33.07 11.71 -1.17
C LYS A 375 34.29 11.03 -0.56
N ASP A 376 34.99 11.72 0.32
CA ASP A 376 36.26 11.27 0.93
C ASP A 376 36.10 10.85 2.41
N PHE A 377 34.87 10.94 2.96
CA PHE A 377 34.59 10.58 4.35
C PHE A 377 33.60 9.39 4.39
N PRO A 378 33.87 8.37 5.21
CA PRO A 378 32.94 7.27 5.36
C PRO A 378 31.65 7.74 6.06
N VAL A 379 30.50 7.39 5.50
CA VAL A 379 29.18 7.70 6.07
C VAL A 379 28.58 6.52 6.83
N ALA A 380 29.14 5.33 6.67
CA ALA A 380 28.76 4.12 7.39
C ALA A 380 29.89 3.10 7.34
N SER A 381 29.90 2.16 8.29
CA SER A 381 30.84 1.03 8.31
C SER A 381 30.12 -0.26 8.68
N ALA A 382 30.44 -1.35 8.03
CA ALA A 382 29.94 -2.68 8.37
C ALA A 382 30.94 -3.76 7.99
N GLY A 383 31.17 -4.72 8.90
CA GLY A 383 32.04 -5.86 8.67
C GLY A 383 33.51 -5.47 8.39
N GLY A 384 33.98 -4.35 8.95
CA GLY A 384 35.34 -3.83 8.73
C GLY A 384 35.53 -3.13 7.38
N LYS A 385 34.45 -2.81 6.68
CA LYS A 385 34.45 -2.07 5.41
C LYS A 385 33.74 -0.74 5.60
N ASP A 386 34.33 0.33 5.11
CA ASP A 386 33.77 1.67 5.07
C ASP A 386 32.95 1.88 3.80
N TYR A 387 31.86 2.64 3.92
CA TYR A 387 30.97 3.03 2.85
C TYR A 387 30.90 4.55 2.75
N PHE A 388 30.99 5.05 1.52
CA PHE A 388 31.04 6.47 1.19
C PHE A 388 29.70 6.92 0.58
N ALA A 389 29.48 8.23 0.48
CA ALA A 389 28.25 8.77 -0.11
C ALA A 389 27.98 8.24 -1.51
N SER A 390 29.02 7.97 -2.31
CA SER A 390 28.90 7.37 -3.65
C SER A 390 28.36 5.94 -3.66
N ASP A 391 28.41 5.21 -2.53
CA ASP A 391 27.83 3.88 -2.40
C ASP A 391 26.31 3.93 -2.19
N PHE A 392 25.77 5.07 -1.78
CA PHE A 392 24.34 5.26 -1.48
C PHE A 392 23.62 6.10 -2.53
N TYR A 393 24.34 6.82 -3.37
CA TYR A 393 23.74 7.83 -4.23
C TYR A 393 24.40 7.89 -5.61
N THR A 394 23.57 7.83 -6.67
CA THR A 394 24.06 7.84 -8.06
C THR A 394 24.10 9.22 -8.72
N GLY A 395 23.47 10.25 -8.13
CA GLY A 395 23.25 11.54 -8.75
C GLY A 395 22.28 11.56 -9.94
N ARG A 396 21.64 10.42 -10.24
CA ARG A 396 20.76 10.25 -11.41
C ARG A 396 19.30 10.36 -10.98
N THR A 397 18.42 10.70 -11.92
CA THR A 397 16.97 10.58 -11.74
C THR A 397 16.56 9.12 -11.78
N ASP A 398 15.40 8.80 -11.22
CA ASP A 398 14.83 7.46 -11.26
C ASP A 398 14.46 7.02 -12.67
N ARG A 399 14.32 5.72 -12.86
CA ARG A 399 13.86 5.06 -14.07
C ARG A 399 12.85 3.98 -13.74
N LEU A 400 12.27 3.37 -14.76
CA LEU A 400 11.28 2.33 -14.60
C LEU A 400 11.85 1.13 -13.81
N HIS A 401 11.11 0.71 -12.79
CA HIS A 401 11.30 -0.56 -12.07
C HIS A 401 10.23 -1.54 -12.52
N THR A 402 10.53 -2.84 -12.49
CA THR A 402 9.58 -3.88 -12.87
C THR A 402 9.66 -5.09 -11.96
N SER A 403 8.52 -5.72 -11.75
CA SER A 403 8.42 -6.97 -11.01
C SER A 403 7.38 -7.91 -11.61
N ALA A 404 7.47 -9.18 -11.28
CA ALA A 404 6.47 -10.18 -11.65
C ALA A 404 6.28 -11.17 -10.52
N GLY A 405 5.16 -11.85 -10.53
CA GLY A 405 4.84 -12.82 -9.50
C GLY A 405 3.56 -13.59 -9.74
N LEU A 406 3.19 -14.31 -8.70
CA LEU A 406 2.02 -15.19 -8.70
C LEU A 406 1.36 -15.12 -7.33
N GLY A 407 0.01 -15.11 -7.33
CA GLY A 407 -0.78 -15.24 -6.11
C GLY A 407 -1.74 -16.42 -6.17
N LEU A 408 -2.09 -16.89 -4.98
CA LEU A 408 -3.20 -17.82 -4.74
C LEU A 408 -4.19 -17.13 -3.83
N HIS A 409 -5.47 -17.19 -4.19
CA HIS A 409 -6.55 -16.51 -3.49
C HIS A 409 -7.60 -17.49 -3.02
N VAL A 410 -8.03 -17.33 -1.77
CA VAL A 410 -9.19 -18.00 -1.19
C VAL A 410 -10.27 -16.96 -0.93
N ILE A 411 -11.33 -16.99 -1.72
CA ILE A 411 -12.38 -15.98 -1.71
C ILE A 411 -13.63 -16.57 -1.05
N MET A 412 -14.19 -15.87 -0.07
CA MET A 412 -15.41 -16.22 0.60
C MET A 412 -16.48 -15.13 0.42
N ASN A 413 -17.68 -15.52 -0.02
CA ASN A 413 -18.84 -14.65 -0.24
C ASN A 413 -18.53 -13.39 -1.08
N GLN A 414 -17.57 -13.46 -2.00
CA GLN A 414 -17.07 -12.38 -2.88
C GLN A 414 -16.48 -11.17 -2.15
N ASN A 415 -16.75 -10.98 -0.87
CA ASN A 415 -16.34 -9.83 -0.07
C ASN A 415 -15.10 -10.08 0.77
N PHE A 416 -14.73 -11.31 1.02
CA PHE A 416 -13.59 -11.68 1.81
C PHE A 416 -12.62 -12.52 0.97
N ASN A 417 -11.43 -11.99 0.72
CA ASN A 417 -10.41 -12.61 -0.11
C ASN A 417 -9.09 -12.66 0.65
N ILE A 418 -8.62 -13.87 0.97
CA ILE A 418 -7.29 -14.10 1.52
C ILE A 418 -6.35 -14.34 0.35
N ALA A 419 -5.30 -13.54 0.27
CA ALA A 419 -4.28 -13.59 -0.77
C ALA A 419 -2.95 -14.11 -0.23
N PHE A 420 -2.35 -15.04 -0.96
CA PHE A 420 -0.98 -15.52 -0.77
C PHE A 420 -0.20 -15.13 -2.03
N GLU A 421 0.62 -14.10 -1.95
CA GLU A 421 1.29 -13.55 -3.13
C GLU A 421 2.81 -13.62 -2.97
N PHE A 422 3.48 -13.99 -4.06
CA PHE A 422 4.93 -14.02 -4.20
C PHE A 422 5.32 -13.15 -5.38
N GLY A 423 6.25 -12.25 -5.18
CA GLY A 423 6.73 -11.35 -6.22
C GLY A 423 8.23 -11.14 -6.14
N LYS A 424 8.82 -10.83 -7.27
CA LYS A 424 10.23 -10.53 -7.41
C LYS A 424 10.44 -9.37 -8.37
N SER A 425 11.15 -8.34 -7.88
CA SER A 425 11.70 -7.31 -8.75
C SER A 425 12.83 -7.90 -9.61
N PHE A 426 12.86 -7.57 -10.89
CA PHE A 426 13.88 -8.03 -11.83
C PHE A 426 14.54 -6.91 -12.62
N PHE A 427 14.05 -5.68 -12.49
CA PHE A 427 14.67 -4.47 -13.00
C PHE A 427 14.52 -3.33 -12.00
N ASP A 428 15.63 -2.75 -11.56
CA ASP A 428 15.70 -1.72 -10.52
C ASP A 428 15.88 -0.30 -11.06
N GLY A 429 15.49 -0.07 -12.32
CA GLY A 429 15.66 1.19 -13.03
C GLY A 429 17.01 1.35 -13.74
N TYR A 430 18.02 0.57 -13.38
CA TYR A 430 19.36 0.61 -13.98
C TYR A 430 19.96 -0.77 -14.29
N ARG A 431 19.54 -1.80 -13.56
CA ARG A 431 20.10 -3.15 -13.66
C ARG A 431 19.00 -4.16 -13.93
N PHE A 432 19.26 -5.06 -14.84
CA PHE A 432 18.38 -6.18 -15.16
C PHE A 432 18.93 -7.48 -14.59
N GLY A 433 18.09 -8.28 -13.95
CA GLY A 433 18.45 -9.60 -13.43
C GLY A 433 17.81 -9.94 -12.08
N TRP A 434 17.83 -11.23 -11.74
CA TRP A 434 17.25 -11.73 -10.48
C TRP A 434 18.06 -11.38 -9.22
N LYS A 435 19.28 -10.87 -9.38
CA LYS A 435 20.18 -10.48 -8.29
C LYS A 435 20.32 -8.97 -8.20
N ASN A 436 19.23 -8.23 -8.36
CA ASN A 436 19.24 -6.79 -8.23
C ASN A 436 19.52 -6.40 -6.77
N ASN A 437 20.35 -5.38 -6.60
CA ASN A 437 20.67 -4.80 -5.29
C ASN A 437 19.75 -3.61 -4.99
N ASP A 438 18.44 -3.82 -5.08
CA ASP A 438 17.43 -2.79 -4.83
C ASP A 438 16.74 -2.94 -3.45
N GLY A 439 17.23 -3.81 -2.60
CA GLY A 439 16.61 -4.18 -1.33
C GLY A 439 15.47 -5.20 -1.46
N SER A 440 15.11 -5.58 -2.69
CA SER A 440 14.03 -6.50 -2.95
C SER A 440 14.53 -7.93 -3.05
N GLY A 441 14.17 -8.75 -2.07
CA GLY A 441 14.29 -10.21 -2.16
C GLY A 441 13.14 -10.82 -2.97
N ILE A 442 12.88 -12.11 -2.81
CA ILE A 442 11.57 -12.67 -3.11
C ILE A 442 10.64 -12.16 -2.02
N GLY A 443 9.77 -11.25 -2.38
CA GLY A 443 8.77 -10.75 -1.47
C GLY A 443 7.64 -11.76 -1.35
N MET A 444 7.14 -11.95 -0.12
CA MET A 444 5.97 -12.77 0.17
C MET A 444 4.98 -11.98 1.01
N ARG A 445 3.70 -12.10 0.67
CA ARG A 445 2.60 -11.58 1.48
C ARG A 445 1.54 -12.65 1.69
N ILE A 446 1.00 -12.68 2.90
CA ILE A 446 -0.31 -13.24 3.21
C ILE A 446 -1.16 -12.07 3.69
N GLY A 447 -2.28 -11.79 3.04
CA GLY A 447 -3.08 -10.61 3.36
C GLY A 447 -4.49 -10.68 2.80
N LEU A 448 -5.22 -9.59 2.93
CA LEU A 448 -6.60 -9.48 2.47
C LEU A 448 -6.71 -8.74 1.14
N ASN A 449 -7.66 -9.16 0.31
CA ASN A 449 -8.09 -8.57 -0.96
C ASN A 449 -7.04 -8.59 -2.08
N TYR A 450 -7.51 -8.35 -3.31
CA TYR A 450 -6.68 -7.92 -4.43
C TYR A 450 -6.15 -6.50 -4.16
N ILE A 451 -5.05 -6.12 -4.80
CA ILE A 451 -4.48 -4.79 -4.60
C ILE A 451 -5.26 -3.68 -5.32
N PHE A 452 -6.10 -4.04 -6.30
CA PHE A 452 -6.95 -3.07 -7.02
C PHE A 452 -8.25 -3.71 -7.52
#